data_fbaa679a27497f8bc7e702089776eb49
#
_entry.id   fbaa679a27497f8bc7e702089776eb49
#
_cell.length_a   1.000
_cell.length_b   1.000
_cell.length_c   1.000
_cell.angle_alpha   90.00
_cell.angle_beta   90.00
_cell.angle_gamma   90.00
#
_symmetry.space_group_name_H-M   'P 1'
#
loop_
_entity.id
_entity.type
_entity.pdbx_description
1 polymer ?
#
loop_
_entity_poly.entity_id
_entity_poly.type
_entity_poly.pdbx_seq_one_letter_code
_entity_poly.pdbx_strand_id
1 'polypeptide(L)'
;HDFRGFSGQIAGGVVRRGQTVLALPAGIRTTVKAIHTYDGAVEEAFCPQSVTLVLAHDVDVSRGSMLVSPDQLPGGSTDLHAQICWMHPRALQPGRKVLLKHTTSTVQAIVTDIEHRLDIATLEPQPAPAGLALNDLGEIRLRTARPIFYDGYATNRLTGSFILIEPGTND
;
A
#
# COMPACT_ATOMS: atom_id res chain seq x y z
N HIS A 1 12.29 31.95 -2.90
CA HIS A 1 10.92 31.40 -2.87
C HIS A 1 11.02 29.94 -2.47
N ASP A 2 10.65 29.65 -1.25
CA ASP A 2 10.71 28.28 -0.73
C ASP A 2 9.45 27.55 -1.16
N PHE A 3 9.50 26.93 -2.35
CA PHE A 3 8.46 26.04 -2.81
C PHE A 3 8.65 24.68 -2.14
N ARG A 4 7.71 24.28 -1.29
CA ARG A 4 7.64 22.95 -0.70
C ARG A 4 6.38 22.24 -1.17
N GLY A 5 6.54 21.21 -1.99
CA GLY A 5 5.46 20.40 -2.51
C GLY A 5 5.76 18.91 -2.34
N PHE A 6 4.71 18.12 -2.20
CA PHE A 6 4.78 16.67 -2.05
C PHE A 6 4.23 16.02 -3.32
N SER A 7 5.11 15.35 -4.05
CA SER A 7 4.74 14.68 -5.30
C SER A 7 4.28 13.26 -5.03
N GLY A 8 3.20 12.87 -5.72
CA GLY A 8 2.62 11.54 -5.60
C GLY A 8 1.54 11.29 -6.65
N GLN A 9 0.97 10.10 -6.59
CA GLN A 9 -0.14 9.69 -7.45
C GLN A 9 -1.44 9.65 -6.64
N ILE A 10 -2.53 10.12 -7.22
CA ILE A 10 -3.85 9.99 -6.63
C ILE A 10 -4.30 8.54 -6.82
N ALA A 11 -4.43 7.82 -5.72
CA ALA A 11 -4.79 6.40 -5.71
C ALA A 11 -6.31 6.18 -5.75
N GLY A 12 -7.11 7.18 -5.43
CA GLY A 12 -8.57 7.10 -5.47
C GLY A 12 -9.22 8.46 -5.29
N GLY A 13 -10.43 8.60 -5.85
CA GLY A 13 -11.25 9.80 -5.69
C GLY A 13 -10.72 11.05 -6.39
N VAL A 14 -11.05 12.19 -5.80
CA VAL A 14 -10.71 13.53 -6.29
C VAL A 14 -10.14 14.35 -5.14
N VAL A 15 -9.05 15.06 -5.38
CA VAL A 15 -8.49 16.05 -4.45
C VAL A 15 -8.76 17.45 -4.98
N ARG A 16 -9.15 18.38 -4.08
CA ARG A 16 -9.46 19.77 -4.40
C ARG A 16 -8.62 20.73 -3.60
N ARG A 17 -8.31 21.86 -4.19
CA ARG A 17 -7.74 23.00 -3.47
C ARG A 17 -8.69 23.43 -2.35
N GLY A 18 -8.15 23.71 -1.17
CA GLY A 18 -8.94 24.03 0.03
C GLY A 18 -9.46 22.83 0.80
N GLN A 19 -9.31 21.59 0.26
CA GLN A 19 -9.74 20.38 0.94
C GLN A 19 -8.87 20.08 2.17
N THR A 20 -9.51 19.71 3.27
CA THR A 20 -8.80 19.15 4.43
C THR A 20 -8.35 17.72 4.14
N VAL A 21 -7.11 17.42 4.47
CA VAL A 21 -6.51 16.09 4.37
C VAL A 21 -5.83 15.70 5.68
N LEU A 22 -5.68 14.39 5.87
CA LEU A 22 -4.96 13.79 6.99
C LEU A 22 -3.71 13.11 6.47
N ALA A 23 -2.55 13.45 7.04
CA ALA A 23 -1.28 12.81 6.70
C ALA A 23 -1.07 11.57 7.60
N LEU A 24 -1.08 10.38 7.00
CA LEU A 24 -0.80 9.12 7.67
C LEU A 24 0.67 8.72 7.49
N PRO A 25 1.30 8.06 8.48
CA PRO A 25 0.76 7.56 9.74
C PRO A 25 0.64 8.59 10.87
N ALA A 26 1.18 9.81 10.71
CA ALA A 26 1.26 10.79 11.79
C ALA A 26 -0.10 11.29 12.31
N GLY A 27 -1.17 11.17 11.51
CA GLY A 27 -2.52 11.63 11.87
C GLY A 27 -2.66 13.14 11.88
N ILE A 28 -1.79 13.88 11.18
CA ILE A 28 -1.79 15.34 11.20
C ILE A 28 -2.75 15.88 10.14
N ARG A 29 -3.69 16.72 10.56
CA ARG A 29 -4.62 17.42 9.66
C ARG A 29 -3.95 18.65 9.06
N THR A 30 -4.16 18.83 7.76
CA THR A 30 -3.73 20.01 7.01
C THR A 30 -4.71 20.30 5.87
N THR A 31 -4.45 21.35 5.10
CA THR A 31 -5.29 21.76 3.98
C THR A 31 -4.45 21.80 2.70
N VAL A 32 -5.03 21.37 1.60
CA VAL A 32 -4.40 21.48 0.27
C VAL A 32 -4.41 22.95 -0.16
N LYS A 33 -3.25 23.60 -0.19
CA LYS A 33 -3.08 25.00 -0.59
C LYS A 33 -3.06 25.18 -2.10
N ALA A 34 -2.39 24.26 -2.81
CA ALA A 34 -2.29 24.24 -4.27
C ALA A 34 -2.06 22.82 -4.79
N ILE A 35 -2.49 22.59 -6.02
CA ILE A 35 -2.29 21.35 -6.76
C ILE A 35 -1.58 21.71 -8.06
N HIS A 36 -0.47 21.04 -8.33
CA HIS A 36 0.29 21.18 -9.57
C HIS A 36 0.33 19.86 -10.32
N THR A 37 0.05 19.92 -11.61
CA THR A 37 0.28 18.85 -12.58
C THR A 37 1.47 19.21 -13.47
N TYR A 38 1.79 18.37 -14.45
CA TYR A 38 2.78 18.70 -15.47
C TYR A 38 2.40 19.98 -16.24
N ASP A 39 1.12 20.20 -16.52
CA ASP A 39 0.62 21.33 -17.30
C ASP A 39 0.41 22.61 -16.46
N GLY A 40 0.70 22.57 -15.17
CA GLY A 40 0.60 23.71 -14.26
C GLY A 40 -0.34 23.52 -13.07
N ALA A 41 -0.76 24.64 -12.48
CA ALA A 41 -1.64 24.64 -11.33
C ALA A 41 -3.09 24.35 -11.73
N VAL A 42 -3.78 23.53 -10.92
CA VAL A 42 -5.19 23.15 -11.14
C VAL A 42 -5.99 23.29 -9.84
N GLU A 43 -7.31 23.45 -9.93
CA GLU A 43 -8.19 23.53 -8.77
C GLU A 43 -8.57 22.14 -8.23
N GLU A 44 -8.59 21.12 -9.10
CA GLU A 44 -8.84 19.73 -8.72
C GLU A 44 -8.03 18.77 -9.57
N ALA A 45 -7.79 17.57 -9.01
CA ALA A 45 -7.17 16.46 -9.70
C ALA A 45 -7.80 15.14 -9.22
N PHE A 46 -7.72 14.09 -10.04
CA PHE A 46 -8.41 12.82 -9.81
C PHE A 46 -7.52 11.61 -10.10
N CYS A 47 -7.93 10.46 -9.60
CA CYS A 47 -7.24 9.19 -9.87
C CYS A 47 -7.28 8.85 -11.38
N PRO A 48 -6.14 8.44 -11.99
CA PRO A 48 -4.83 8.14 -11.40
C PRO A 48 -3.75 9.23 -11.65
N GLN A 49 -4.12 10.49 -11.69
CA GLN A 49 -3.18 11.58 -11.98
C GLN A 49 -2.00 11.64 -11.01
N SER A 50 -0.81 11.98 -11.54
CA SER A 50 0.36 12.37 -10.77
C SER A 50 0.32 13.86 -10.49
N VAL A 51 0.49 14.25 -9.24
CA VAL A 51 0.37 15.64 -8.78
C VAL A 51 1.46 16.00 -7.80
N THR A 52 1.70 17.29 -7.63
CA THR A 52 2.44 17.86 -6.51
C THR A 52 1.47 18.69 -5.68
N LEU A 53 1.26 18.30 -4.44
CA LEU A 53 0.41 19.00 -3.48
C LEU A 53 1.25 19.95 -2.63
N VAL A 54 0.84 21.20 -2.54
CA VAL A 54 1.35 22.16 -1.57
C VAL A 54 0.36 22.18 -0.40
N LEU A 55 0.88 21.97 0.81
CA LEU A 55 0.07 21.95 2.03
C LEU A 55 0.15 23.30 2.75
N ALA A 56 -0.93 23.65 3.47
CA ALA A 56 -1.03 24.94 4.16
C ALA A 56 -0.12 25.03 5.39
N HIS A 57 0.13 23.89 6.05
CA HIS A 57 0.99 23.83 7.22
C HIS A 57 2.20 22.97 6.88
N ASP A 58 3.30 23.21 7.62
CA ASP A 58 4.48 22.38 7.54
C ASP A 58 4.22 21.02 8.19
N VAL A 59 4.03 20.02 7.35
CA VAL A 59 3.75 18.63 7.76
C VAL A 59 4.88 17.76 7.23
N ASP A 60 5.37 16.88 8.07
CA ASP A 60 6.36 15.90 7.64
C ASP A 60 5.68 14.77 6.86
N VAL A 61 5.78 14.86 5.54
CA VAL A 61 5.30 13.85 4.59
C VAL A 61 6.50 13.30 3.84
N SER A 62 6.71 12.01 3.94
CA SER A 62 7.83 11.31 3.31
C SER A 62 7.36 10.11 2.50
N ARG A 63 8.31 9.42 1.86
CA ARG A 63 8.01 8.18 1.15
C ARG A 63 7.37 7.15 2.09
N GLY A 64 6.21 6.65 1.72
CA GLY A 64 5.39 5.75 2.53
C GLY A 64 4.28 6.45 3.31
N SER A 65 4.26 7.80 3.33
CA SER A 65 3.12 8.55 3.85
C SER A 65 1.95 8.52 2.85
N MET A 66 0.74 8.68 3.38
CA MET A 66 -0.49 8.75 2.58
C MET A 66 -1.30 9.97 3.02
N LEU A 67 -1.75 10.77 2.05
CA LEU A 67 -2.69 11.86 2.29
C LEU A 67 -4.10 11.35 1.98
N VAL A 68 -4.99 11.40 2.96
CA VAL A 68 -6.33 10.84 2.85
C VAL A 68 -7.40 11.85 3.25
N SER A 69 -8.63 11.66 2.75
CA SER A 69 -9.77 12.41 3.27
C SER A 69 -10.08 11.98 4.71
N PRO A 70 -10.31 12.93 5.64
CA PRO A 70 -10.69 12.57 7.01
C PRO A 70 -11.97 11.75 7.11
N ASP A 71 -12.86 11.87 6.11
CA ASP A 71 -14.16 11.19 6.06
C ASP A 71 -14.08 9.78 5.41
N GLN A 72 -12.94 9.44 4.83
CA GLN A 72 -12.71 8.15 4.13
C GLN A 72 -11.31 7.61 4.47
N LEU A 73 -11.18 7.09 5.68
CA LEU A 73 -9.92 6.54 6.15
C LEU A 73 -9.73 5.11 5.65
N PRO A 74 -8.55 4.75 5.10
CA PRO A 74 -8.21 3.37 4.80
C PRO A 74 -8.06 2.57 6.09
N GLY A 75 -8.19 1.24 5.98
CA GLY A 75 -7.83 0.36 7.09
C GLY A 75 -6.34 0.50 7.45
N GLY A 76 -6.03 0.38 8.73
CA GLY A 76 -4.64 0.40 9.21
C GLY A 76 -4.37 -0.82 10.08
N SER A 77 -3.38 -1.66 9.71
CA SER A 77 -3.05 -2.86 10.49
C SER A 77 -1.58 -3.25 10.33
N THR A 78 -1.07 -3.94 11.35
CA THR A 78 0.18 -4.71 11.29
C THR A 78 -0.08 -6.16 10.93
N ASP A 79 -1.28 -6.69 11.18
CA ASP A 79 -1.66 -8.05 10.86
C ASP A 79 -2.51 -8.04 9.58
N LEU A 80 -2.03 -8.75 8.58
CA LEU A 80 -2.62 -8.78 7.25
C LEU A 80 -3.04 -10.19 6.90
N HIS A 81 -4.18 -10.29 6.23
CA HIS A 81 -4.69 -11.50 5.60
C HIS A 81 -4.78 -11.24 4.10
N ALA A 82 -4.14 -12.06 3.29
CA ALA A 82 -3.99 -11.76 1.88
C ALA A 82 -3.87 -13.02 1.01
N GLN A 83 -4.40 -12.91 -0.20
CA GLN A 83 -4.13 -13.87 -1.27
C GLN A 83 -2.88 -13.43 -2.03
N ILE A 84 -1.99 -14.38 -2.31
CA ILE A 84 -0.77 -14.14 -3.07
C ILE A 84 -0.55 -15.18 -4.15
N CYS A 85 0.20 -14.80 -5.18
CA CYS A 85 0.91 -15.72 -6.06
C CYS A 85 2.37 -15.73 -5.67
N TRP A 86 2.90 -16.89 -5.27
CA TRP A 86 4.31 -17.00 -4.90
C TRP A 86 5.18 -17.23 -6.13
N MET A 87 6.10 -16.31 -6.41
CA MET A 87 6.88 -16.32 -7.66
C MET A 87 8.37 -16.64 -7.46
N HIS A 88 8.78 -17.04 -6.25
CA HIS A 88 10.17 -17.36 -5.95
C HIS A 88 10.40 -18.88 -5.94
N PRO A 89 11.57 -19.41 -6.46
CA PRO A 89 11.85 -20.84 -6.52
C PRO A 89 11.87 -21.55 -5.16
N ARG A 90 12.34 -20.85 -4.12
CA ARG A 90 12.32 -21.37 -2.75
C ARG A 90 10.94 -21.24 -2.16
N ALA A 91 10.35 -22.35 -1.70
CA ALA A 91 9.02 -22.35 -1.12
C ALA A 91 8.84 -21.33 0.03
N LEU A 92 7.68 -20.68 0.04
CA LEU A 92 7.26 -19.84 1.15
C LEU A 92 6.82 -20.73 2.31
N GLN A 93 7.32 -20.43 3.49
CA GLN A 93 6.96 -21.15 4.72
C GLN A 93 6.64 -20.16 5.84
N PRO A 94 5.83 -20.54 6.82
CA PRO A 94 5.67 -19.78 8.05
C PRO A 94 7.01 -19.48 8.71
N GLY A 95 7.15 -18.29 9.30
CA GLY A 95 8.40 -17.81 9.90
C GLY A 95 9.33 -17.11 8.90
N ARG A 96 9.05 -17.14 7.58
CA ARG A 96 9.91 -16.46 6.59
C ARG A 96 9.79 -14.94 6.75
N LYS A 97 10.94 -14.28 6.81
CA LYS A 97 11.05 -12.81 6.81
C LYS A 97 11.15 -12.33 5.36
N VAL A 98 10.37 -11.33 5.03
CA VAL A 98 10.29 -10.71 3.69
C VAL A 98 10.20 -9.20 3.85
N LEU A 99 10.43 -8.47 2.75
CA LEU A 99 10.04 -7.08 2.65
C LEU A 99 8.68 -7.01 1.96
N LEU A 100 7.75 -6.30 2.56
CA LEU A 100 6.46 -5.99 1.94
C LEU A 100 6.53 -4.57 1.37
N LYS A 101 6.36 -4.45 0.07
CA LYS A 101 6.24 -3.15 -0.61
C LYS A 101 4.78 -2.89 -0.95
N HIS A 102 4.23 -1.87 -0.34
CA HIS A 102 2.86 -1.40 -0.53
C HIS A 102 2.89 0.07 -0.94
N THR A 103 2.36 0.40 -2.10
CA THR A 103 2.45 1.74 -2.69
C THR A 103 3.89 2.25 -2.69
N THR A 104 4.18 3.34 -1.98
CA THR A 104 5.53 3.90 -1.81
C THR A 104 6.23 3.42 -0.53
N SER A 105 5.55 2.64 0.32
CA SER A 105 6.09 2.13 1.59
C SER A 105 6.74 0.77 1.40
N THR A 106 7.90 0.57 2.05
CA THR A 106 8.51 -0.76 2.19
C THR A 106 8.72 -1.04 3.67
N VAL A 107 8.23 -2.18 4.15
CA VAL A 107 8.31 -2.57 5.55
C VAL A 107 8.79 -4.01 5.67
N GLN A 108 9.47 -4.33 6.77
CA GLN A 108 9.75 -5.72 7.10
C GLN A 108 8.47 -6.44 7.50
N ALA A 109 8.31 -7.66 7.05
CA ALA A 109 7.20 -8.52 7.38
C ALA A 109 7.67 -9.94 7.67
N ILE A 110 6.86 -10.67 8.43
CA ILE A 110 7.02 -12.09 8.66
C ILE A 110 5.76 -12.81 8.23
N VAL A 111 5.89 -13.90 7.50
CA VAL A 111 4.77 -14.81 7.21
C VAL A 111 4.46 -15.57 8.49
N THR A 112 3.31 -15.31 9.07
CA THR A 112 2.90 -15.96 10.33
C THR A 112 2.22 -17.28 10.09
N ASP A 113 1.47 -17.38 8.98
CA ASP A 113 0.74 -18.60 8.64
C ASP A 113 0.50 -18.68 7.12
N ILE A 114 0.27 -19.91 6.65
CA ILE A 114 -0.23 -20.23 5.30
C ILE A 114 -1.50 -21.04 5.50
N GLU A 115 -2.65 -20.40 5.27
CA GLU A 115 -3.95 -21.02 5.56
C GLU A 115 -4.25 -22.17 4.60
N HIS A 116 -4.05 -21.90 3.32
CA HIS A 116 -4.24 -22.91 2.27
C HIS A 116 -3.61 -22.48 0.95
N ARG A 117 -3.43 -23.44 0.08
CA ARG A 117 -3.15 -23.23 -1.35
C ARG A 117 -4.48 -23.29 -2.12
N LEU A 118 -4.58 -22.54 -3.19
CA LEU A 118 -5.72 -22.62 -4.14
C LEU A 118 -5.33 -23.54 -5.30
N ASP A 119 -6.21 -24.48 -5.63
CA ASP A 119 -6.11 -25.21 -6.88
C ASP A 119 -6.44 -24.29 -8.05
N ILE A 120 -5.54 -24.19 -9.04
CA ILE A 120 -5.67 -23.21 -10.12
C ILE A 120 -6.86 -23.56 -11.06
N ALA A 121 -7.22 -24.83 -11.17
CA ALA A 121 -8.29 -25.27 -12.06
C ALA A 121 -9.67 -25.11 -11.43
N THR A 122 -9.79 -25.39 -10.13
CA THR A 122 -11.08 -25.39 -9.42
C THR A 122 -11.28 -24.18 -8.52
N LEU A 123 -10.17 -23.48 -8.17
CA LEU A 123 -10.10 -22.41 -7.15
C LEU A 123 -10.53 -22.88 -5.75
N GLU A 124 -10.49 -24.20 -5.53
CA GLU A 124 -10.81 -24.77 -4.22
C GLU A 124 -9.60 -24.72 -3.27
N PRO A 125 -9.83 -24.46 -1.99
CA PRO A 125 -8.78 -24.47 -0.99
C PRO A 125 -8.22 -25.89 -0.78
N GLN A 126 -6.89 -25.99 -0.74
CA GLN A 126 -6.19 -27.26 -0.48
C GLN A 126 -5.15 -27.06 0.64
N PRO A 127 -4.89 -28.09 1.47
CA PRO A 127 -3.81 -28.02 2.46
C PRO A 127 -2.47 -27.70 1.82
N ALA A 128 -1.66 -26.89 2.49
CA ALA A 128 -0.32 -26.51 2.06
C ALA A 128 0.76 -26.82 3.13
N PRO A 129 0.93 -28.10 3.55
CA PRO A 129 1.82 -28.46 4.66
C PRO A 129 3.30 -28.18 4.37
N ALA A 130 3.69 -28.17 3.09
CA ALA A 130 5.04 -27.83 2.66
C ALA A 130 5.24 -26.32 2.36
N GLY A 131 4.20 -25.50 2.56
CA GLY A 131 4.18 -24.11 2.17
C GLY A 131 3.72 -23.89 0.72
N LEU A 132 3.96 -22.69 0.18
CA LEU A 132 3.65 -22.37 -1.22
C LEU A 132 4.90 -22.53 -2.07
N ALA A 133 4.80 -23.34 -3.12
CA ALA A 133 5.84 -23.49 -4.13
C ALA A 133 5.75 -22.39 -5.19
N LEU A 134 6.73 -22.36 -6.11
CA LEU A 134 6.73 -21.44 -7.25
C LEU A 134 5.42 -21.55 -8.05
N ASN A 135 4.80 -20.42 -8.32
CA ASN A 135 3.51 -20.25 -9.01
C ASN A 135 2.28 -20.75 -8.24
N ASP A 136 2.42 -21.14 -6.99
CA ASP A 136 1.25 -21.43 -6.18
C ASP A 136 0.49 -20.14 -5.84
N LEU A 137 -0.83 -20.24 -5.93
CA LEU A 137 -1.76 -19.28 -5.34
C LEU A 137 -2.12 -19.75 -3.94
N GLY A 138 -2.15 -18.84 -2.98
CA GLY A 138 -2.53 -19.22 -1.62
C GLY A 138 -2.94 -18.04 -0.77
N GLU A 139 -3.51 -18.38 0.37
CA GLU A 139 -3.96 -17.43 1.37
C GLU A 139 -3.02 -17.49 2.57
N ILE A 140 -2.50 -16.32 2.96
CA ILE A 140 -1.47 -16.21 3.98
C ILE A 140 -1.80 -15.14 5.01
N ARG A 141 -1.22 -15.31 6.19
CA ARG A 141 -1.17 -14.26 7.22
C ARG A 141 0.23 -13.68 7.32
N LEU A 142 0.29 -12.37 7.43
CA LEU A 142 1.53 -11.61 7.54
C LEU A 142 1.46 -10.69 8.76
N ARG A 143 2.60 -10.48 9.41
CA ARG A 143 2.78 -9.41 10.39
C ARG A 143 3.88 -8.47 9.93
N THR A 144 3.55 -7.19 9.83
CA THR A 144 4.48 -6.13 9.45
C THR A 144 5.09 -5.44 10.67
N ALA A 145 6.30 -4.90 10.54
CA ALA A 145 7.01 -4.21 11.62
C ALA A 145 6.35 -2.87 12.02
N ARG A 146 5.54 -2.29 11.15
CA ARG A 146 4.75 -1.08 11.38
C ARG A 146 3.44 -1.15 10.60
N PRO A 147 2.39 -0.43 11.04
CA PRO A 147 1.12 -0.44 10.31
C PRO A 147 1.27 0.01 8.87
N ILE A 148 0.56 -0.63 7.97
CA ILE A 148 0.28 -0.14 6.63
C ILE A 148 -1.19 0.27 6.52
N PHE A 149 -1.47 1.24 5.64
CA PHE A 149 -2.82 1.77 5.43
C PHE A 149 -3.28 1.35 4.04
N TYR A 150 -4.36 0.59 3.97
CA TYR A 150 -4.80 -0.06 2.74
C TYR A 150 -6.34 -0.11 2.65
N ASP A 151 -6.82 -0.23 1.43
CA ASP A 151 -8.20 -0.59 1.14
C ASP A 151 -8.29 -2.07 0.76
N GLY A 152 -9.49 -2.65 0.81
CA GLY A 152 -9.69 -3.98 0.24
C GLY A 152 -9.43 -3.97 -1.27
N TYR A 153 -8.77 -5.00 -1.80
CA TYR A 153 -8.40 -5.09 -3.22
C TYR A 153 -9.59 -4.91 -4.18
N ALA A 154 -10.77 -5.42 -3.82
CA ALA A 154 -12.00 -5.24 -4.60
C ALA A 154 -12.47 -3.77 -4.65
N THR A 155 -12.13 -2.98 -3.62
CA THR A 155 -12.50 -1.57 -3.53
C THR A 155 -11.50 -0.67 -4.27
N ASN A 156 -10.21 -0.90 -4.04
CA ASN A 156 -9.14 -0.12 -4.66
C ASN A 156 -7.91 -0.99 -4.88
N ARG A 157 -7.63 -1.33 -6.14
CA ARG A 157 -6.48 -2.19 -6.49
C ARG A 157 -5.13 -1.54 -6.22
N LEU A 158 -5.03 -0.21 -6.30
CA LEU A 158 -3.76 0.51 -6.09
C LEU A 158 -3.33 0.46 -4.63
N THR A 159 -4.27 0.61 -3.70
CA THR A 159 -4.03 0.58 -2.27
C THR A 159 -4.32 -0.78 -1.62
N GLY A 160 -4.97 -1.69 -2.34
CA GLY A 160 -5.29 -3.04 -1.89
C GLY A 160 -4.29 -4.11 -2.34
N SER A 161 -3.21 -3.74 -3.06
CA SER A 161 -2.20 -4.68 -3.54
C SER A 161 -0.82 -4.38 -2.96
N PHE A 162 0.01 -5.41 -2.90
CA PHE A 162 1.40 -5.30 -2.47
C PHE A 162 2.26 -6.36 -3.17
N ILE A 163 3.58 -6.23 -3.04
CA ILE A 163 4.53 -7.28 -3.43
C ILE A 163 5.36 -7.69 -2.22
N LEU A 164 5.73 -8.96 -2.18
CA LEU A 164 6.71 -9.52 -1.26
C LEU A 164 8.05 -9.62 -1.95
N ILE A 165 9.10 -9.17 -1.29
CA ILE A 165 10.45 -9.10 -1.83
C ILE A 165 11.37 -9.90 -0.92
N GLU A 166 12.19 -10.78 -1.48
CA GLU A 166 13.20 -11.50 -0.72
C GLU A 166 14.32 -10.56 -0.27
N PRO A 167 14.61 -10.48 1.04
CA PRO A 167 15.71 -9.65 1.52
C PRO A 167 17.07 -10.13 0.97
N GLY A 168 17.81 -9.21 0.34
CA GLY A 168 19.18 -9.46 -0.12
C GLY A 168 19.33 -9.82 -1.59
N THR A 169 18.35 -10.41 -2.24
CA THR A 169 18.35 -10.70 -3.69
C THR A 169 17.48 -9.70 -4.47
N ASN A 170 16.53 -9.07 -3.81
CA ASN A 170 15.48 -8.21 -4.42
C ASN A 170 14.57 -8.98 -5.41
N ASP A 171 14.46 -10.27 -5.27
CA ASP A 171 13.56 -11.15 -6.04
C ASP A 171 12.15 -11.16 -5.45
#